data_16f87e9f16721ef308e1b6d4663bc8f3
#
_entry.id   16f87e9f16721ef308e1b6d4663bc8f3
#
_cell.length_a   1.000
_cell.length_b   1.000
_cell.length_c   1.000
_cell.angle_alpha   90.00
_cell.angle_beta   90.00
_cell.angle_gamma   90.00
#
_symmetry.space_group_name_H-M   'P 1'
#
loop_
_entity.id
_entity.type
_entity.pdbx_description
1 polymer ?
#
loop_
_entity_poly.entity_id
_entity_poly.type
_entity_poly.pdbx_seq_one_letter_code
_entity_poly.pdbx_strand_id
1 'polypeptide(L)'
;MANAEYAKQDFPKMYADADKALALNPDDPTLLVLVGWVIPHQYNPNDVNSDAQLEKAEKYEKHALEILPTVPKPATMTDDQFAKAKAAAESQAHSGLGLVYFRKQNWEGAVTELTKATATATPPDPTDYYVMGVSLGHLNRFSEAADAYGKCAAVPGGLQGPCKQKGEDAKKQAAAKPAPKP
;
A
#
# COMPACT_ATOMS: atom_id res chain seq x y z
N MET A 1 -20.19 10.51 -0.61
CA MET A 1 -20.36 10.33 0.85
C MET A 1 -19.13 9.65 1.47
N ALA A 2 -18.65 8.49 0.98
CA ALA A 2 -17.48 7.79 1.57
C ALA A 2 -16.22 8.67 1.77
N ASN A 3 -15.86 9.53 0.80
CA ASN A 3 -14.74 10.47 0.95
C ASN A 3 -14.94 11.49 2.09
N ALA A 4 -16.18 11.92 2.34
CA ALA A 4 -16.48 12.83 3.43
C ALA A 4 -16.37 12.16 4.80
N GLU A 5 -16.76 10.90 4.90
CA GLU A 5 -16.63 10.11 6.13
C GLU A 5 -15.18 9.71 6.40
N TYR A 6 -14.38 9.46 5.35
CA TYR A 6 -12.92 9.31 5.47
C TYR A 6 -12.27 10.55 6.11
N ALA A 7 -12.65 11.75 5.64
CA ALA A 7 -12.13 12.99 6.20
C ALA A 7 -12.51 13.21 7.68
N LYS A 8 -13.61 12.60 8.13
CA LYS A 8 -14.06 12.60 9.55
C LYS A 8 -13.50 11.44 10.36
N GLN A 9 -12.78 10.51 9.74
CA GLN A 9 -12.29 9.26 10.33
C GLN A 9 -13.43 8.34 10.86
N ASP A 10 -14.63 8.46 10.29
CA ASP A 10 -15.74 7.54 10.57
C ASP A 10 -15.67 6.35 9.58
N PHE A 11 -14.74 5.46 9.83
CA PHE A 11 -14.46 4.33 8.95
C PHE A 11 -15.64 3.35 8.81
N PRO A 12 -16.39 2.98 9.88
CA PRO A 12 -17.55 2.10 9.74
C PRO A 12 -18.60 2.68 8.78
N LYS A 13 -18.88 3.97 8.88
CA LYS A 13 -19.83 4.65 8.00
C LYS A 13 -19.27 4.79 6.59
N MET A 14 -17.97 5.08 6.46
CA MET A 14 -17.29 5.13 5.16
C MET A 14 -17.45 3.79 4.42
N TYR A 15 -17.22 2.66 5.08
CA TYR A 15 -17.37 1.33 4.48
C TYR A 15 -18.82 1.07 4.05
N ALA A 16 -19.79 1.37 4.93
CA ALA A 16 -21.21 1.18 4.60
C ALA A 16 -21.69 2.04 3.41
N ASP A 17 -21.21 3.29 3.32
CA ASP A 17 -21.55 4.18 2.22
C ASP A 17 -20.84 3.76 0.92
N ALA A 18 -19.59 3.30 1.00
CA ALA A 18 -18.87 2.77 -0.13
C ALA A 18 -19.50 1.47 -0.68
N ASP A 19 -19.93 0.56 0.21
CA ASP A 19 -20.62 -0.68 -0.19
C ASP A 19 -21.90 -0.40 -0.96
N LYS A 20 -22.70 0.58 -0.51
CA LYS A 20 -23.91 1.00 -1.23
C LYS A 20 -23.58 1.60 -2.61
N ALA A 21 -22.54 2.41 -2.68
CA ALA A 21 -22.13 3.04 -3.93
C ALA A 21 -21.57 2.01 -4.92
N LEU A 22 -20.73 1.08 -4.44
CA LEU A 22 -20.18 -0.01 -5.25
C LEU A 22 -21.25 -1.05 -5.67
N ALA A 23 -22.35 -1.19 -4.90
CA ALA A 23 -23.49 -2.00 -5.35
C ALA A 23 -24.21 -1.38 -6.56
N LEU A 24 -24.17 -0.07 -6.73
CA LEU A 24 -24.74 0.66 -7.87
C LEU A 24 -23.74 0.81 -9.03
N ASN A 25 -22.47 0.98 -8.73
CA ASN A 25 -21.39 1.11 -9.69
C ASN A 25 -20.17 0.29 -9.22
N PRO A 26 -20.12 -1.02 -9.53
CA PRO A 26 -19.05 -1.90 -9.04
C PRO A 26 -17.66 -1.56 -9.60
N ASP A 27 -17.60 -0.84 -10.72
CA ASP A 27 -16.39 -0.46 -11.42
C ASP A 27 -15.97 1.01 -11.14
N ASP A 28 -16.30 1.54 -9.95
CA ASP A 28 -15.80 2.84 -9.52
C ASP A 28 -14.36 2.72 -8.98
N PRO A 29 -13.33 3.06 -9.77
CA PRO A 29 -11.95 2.86 -9.37
C PRO A 29 -11.56 3.73 -8.16
N THR A 30 -12.20 4.89 -8.00
CA THR A 30 -11.92 5.80 -6.88
C THR A 30 -12.35 5.19 -5.55
N LEU A 31 -13.53 4.58 -5.52
CA LEU A 31 -14.03 3.92 -4.30
C LEU A 31 -13.31 2.61 -4.02
N LEU A 32 -13.03 1.81 -5.05
CA LEU A 32 -12.28 0.57 -4.91
C LEU A 32 -10.91 0.83 -4.28
N VAL A 33 -10.13 1.75 -4.85
CA VAL A 33 -8.80 2.14 -4.33
C VAL A 33 -8.90 2.75 -2.93
N LEU A 34 -9.85 3.67 -2.68
CA LEU A 34 -9.98 4.29 -1.37
C LEU A 34 -10.24 3.25 -0.28
N VAL A 35 -11.23 2.39 -0.47
CA VAL A 35 -11.62 1.40 0.56
C VAL A 35 -10.56 0.33 0.72
N GLY A 36 -10.02 -0.17 -0.39
CA GLY A 36 -8.96 -1.17 -0.40
C GLY A 36 -7.70 -0.70 0.32
N TRP A 37 -7.33 0.58 0.14
CA TRP A 37 -6.18 1.18 0.81
C TRP A 37 -6.45 1.47 2.30
N VAL A 38 -7.64 1.94 2.68
CA VAL A 38 -7.95 2.29 4.09
C VAL A 38 -8.02 1.06 4.98
N ILE A 39 -8.63 -0.02 4.53
CA ILE A 39 -8.82 -1.23 5.33
C ILE A 39 -7.51 -1.75 5.97
N PRO A 40 -6.41 -2.01 5.23
CA PRO A 40 -5.19 -2.53 5.84
C PRO A 40 -4.49 -1.52 6.76
N HIS A 41 -4.74 -0.22 6.59
CA HIS A 41 -4.25 0.82 7.51
C HIS A 41 -5.00 0.80 8.85
N GLN A 42 -6.29 0.45 8.84
CA GLN A 42 -7.14 0.36 10.04
C GLN A 42 -7.20 -1.05 10.61
N TYR A 43 -6.38 -1.99 10.11
CA TYR A 43 -6.38 -3.38 10.54
C TYR A 43 -6.11 -3.52 12.04
N ASN A 44 -7.01 -4.22 12.73
CA ASN A 44 -6.88 -4.58 14.13
C ASN A 44 -7.01 -6.12 14.26
N PRO A 45 -5.95 -6.86 14.63
CA PRO A 45 -6.01 -8.32 14.72
C PRO A 45 -6.97 -8.85 15.79
N ASN A 46 -7.44 -8.00 16.71
CA ASN A 46 -8.41 -8.36 17.75
C ASN A 46 -9.87 -8.19 17.30
N ASP A 47 -10.11 -7.60 16.12
CA ASP A 47 -11.46 -7.49 15.57
C ASP A 47 -11.79 -8.75 14.76
N VAL A 48 -12.90 -9.42 15.11
CA VAL A 48 -13.37 -10.66 14.48
C VAL A 48 -13.62 -10.54 12.97
N ASN A 49 -13.81 -9.32 12.46
CA ASN A 49 -14.06 -9.06 11.04
C ASN A 49 -12.79 -8.68 10.27
N SER A 50 -11.66 -8.51 10.95
CA SER A 50 -10.44 -7.97 10.31
C SER A 50 -9.97 -8.81 9.12
N ASP A 51 -9.98 -10.12 9.22
CA ASP A 51 -9.56 -10.98 8.11
C ASP A 51 -10.53 -10.90 6.92
N ALA A 52 -11.85 -10.86 7.18
CA ALA A 52 -12.85 -10.67 6.12
C ALA A 52 -12.70 -9.29 5.45
N GLN A 53 -12.36 -8.26 6.21
CA GLN A 53 -12.06 -6.94 5.66
C GLN A 53 -10.78 -6.96 4.78
N LEU A 54 -9.73 -7.68 5.19
CA LEU A 54 -8.53 -7.83 4.35
C LEU A 54 -8.83 -8.57 3.04
N GLU A 55 -9.68 -9.61 3.07
CA GLU A 55 -10.14 -10.30 1.85
C GLU A 55 -10.90 -9.34 0.91
N LYS A 56 -11.75 -8.49 1.49
CA LYS A 56 -12.49 -7.47 0.76
C LYS A 56 -11.54 -6.44 0.13
N ALA A 57 -10.57 -5.94 0.91
CA ALA A 57 -9.57 -5.00 0.42
C ALA A 57 -8.76 -5.59 -0.74
N GLU A 58 -8.32 -6.84 -0.61
CA GLU A 58 -7.58 -7.54 -1.67
C GLU A 58 -8.38 -7.61 -2.98
N LYS A 59 -9.67 -7.96 -2.88
CA LYS A 59 -10.56 -8.00 -4.05
C LYS A 59 -10.72 -6.63 -4.69
N TYR A 60 -10.91 -5.59 -3.88
CA TYR A 60 -11.10 -4.22 -4.37
C TYR A 60 -9.86 -3.69 -5.07
N GLU A 61 -8.67 -3.88 -4.49
CA GLU A 61 -7.44 -3.40 -5.10
C GLU A 61 -7.10 -4.16 -6.39
N LYS A 62 -7.29 -5.48 -6.42
CA LYS A 62 -7.10 -6.27 -7.64
C LYS A 62 -8.05 -5.82 -8.75
N HIS A 63 -9.32 -5.61 -8.41
CA HIS A 63 -10.32 -5.13 -9.38
C HIS A 63 -9.99 -3.72 -9.86
N ALA A 64 -9.58 -2.82 -8.96
CA ALA A 64 -9.13 -1.49 -9.34
C ALA A 64 -7.96 -1.53 -10.35
N LEU A 65 -6.95 -2.36 -10.08
CA LEU A 65 -5.80 -2.52 -10.97
C LEU A 65 -6.17 -3.13 -12.33
N GLU A 66 -7.20 -3.96 -12.38
CA GLU A 66 -7.73 -4.54 -13.64
C GLU A 66 -8.44 -3.48 -14.48
N ILE A 67 -9.27 -2.61 -13.87
CA ILE A 67 -10.08 -1.64 -14.59
C ILE A 67 -9.37 -0.31 -14.87
N LEU A 68 -8.44 0.14 -14.02
CA LEU A 68 -7.72 1.41 -14.18
C LEU A 68 -7.12 1.62 -15.58
N PRO A 69 -6.54 0.60 -16.25
CA PRO A 69 -6.05 0.76 -17.63
C PRO A 69 -7.13 1.17 -18.63
N THR A 70 -8.38 0.78 -18.41
CA THR A 70 -9.52 0.96 -19.34
C THR A 70 -10.35 2.19 -19.04
N VAL A 71 -10.11 2.89 -17.92
CA VAL A 71 -10.87 4.08 -17.54
C VAL A 71 -10.72 5.18 -18.59
N PRO A 72 -11.84 5.69 -19.15
CA PRO A 72 -11.78 6.75 -20.15
C PRO A 72 -11.36 8.08 -19.51
N LYS A 73 -10.57 8.87 -20.25
CA LYS A 73 -10.18 10.21 -19.82
C LYS A 73 -11.41 11.13 -19.76
N PRO A 74 -11.70 11.76 -18.61
CA PRO A 74 -12.74 12.79 -18.53
C PRO A 74 -12.44 13.97 -19.45
N ALA A 75 -13.48 14.51 -20.10
CA ALA A 75 -13.34 15.67 -21.00
C ALA A 75 -12.80 16.92 -20.29
N THR A 76 -12.92 16.98 -18.98
CA THR A 76 -12.45 18.11 -18.13
C THR A 76 -10.96 18.02 -17.78
N MET A 77 -10.28 16.92 -18.12
CA MET A 77 -8.85 16.73 -17.83
C MET A 77 -7.99 16.85 -19.08
N THR A 78 -6.80 17.43 -18.95
CA THR A 78 -5.74 17.30 -19.95
C THR A 78 -5.14 15.89 -19.92
N ASP A 79 -4.41 15.50 -20.98
CA ASP A 79 -3.74 14.20 -21.05
C ASP A 79 -2.75 14.03 -19.88
N ASP A 80 -1.96 15.06 -19.58
CA ASP A 80 -1.01 15.05 -18.46
C ASP A 80 -1.68 14.92 -17.10
N GLN A 81 -2.80 15.61 -16.88
CA GLN A 81 -3.56 15.52 -15.64
C GLN A 81 -4.13 14.12 -15.46
N PHE A 82 -4.68 13.55 -16.51
CA PHE A 82 -5.24 12.20 -16.49
C PHE A 82 -4.16 11.15 -16.26
N ALA A 83 -3.04 11.23 -16.95
CA ALA A 83 -1.91 10.31 -16.78
C ALA A 83 -1.38 10.34 -15.34
N LYS A 84 -1.22 11.52 -14.73
CA LYS A 84 -0.81 11.68 -13.33
C LYS A 84 -1.84 11.11 -12.36
N ALA A 85 -3.13 11.39 -12.57
CA ALA A 85 -4.20 10.87 -11.72
C ALA A 85 -4.27 9.34 -11.77
N LYS A 86 -4.14 8.77 -12.96
CA LYS A 86 -4.11 7.31 -13.17
C LYS A 86 -2.91 6.68 -12.49
N ALA A 87 -1.70 7.22 -12.70
CA ALA A 87 -0.49 6.72 -12.05
C ALA A 87 -0.57 6.81 -10.52
N ALA A 88 -1.18 7.86 -9.98
CA ALA A 88 -1.42 8.00 -8.54
C ALA A 88 -2.40 6.94 -8.03
N ALA A 89 -3.50 6.67 -8.75
CA ALA A 89 -4.46 5.63 -8.38
C ALA A 89 -3.84 4.24 -8.46
N GLU A 90 -3.08 3.93 -9.50
CA GLU A 90 -2.33 2.66 -9.64
C GLU A 90 -1.33 2.47 -8.49
N SER A 91 -0.56 3.52 -8.17
CA SER A 91 0.38 3.51 -7.04
C SER A 91 -0.35 3.24 -5.72
N GLN A 92 -1.46 3.92 -5.46
CA GLN A 92 -2.25 3.74 -4.24
C GLN A 92 -2.85 2.34 -4.16
N ALA A 93 -3.35 1.79 -5.27
CA ALA A 93 -3.87 0.42 -5.33
C ALA A 93 -2.77 -0.62 -5.03
N HIS A 94 -1.58 -0.45 -5.60
CA HIS A 94 -0.43 -1.30 -5.29
C HIS A 94 0.01 -1.16 -3.82
N SER A 95 -0.01 0.05 -3.24
CA SER A 95 0.26 0.29 -1.81
C SER A 95 -0.75 -0.46 -0.94
N GLY A 96 -2.05 -0.30 -1.18
CA GLY A 96 -3.12 -0.99 -0.47
C GLY A 96 -2.95 -2.51 -0.52
N LEU A 97 -2.73 -3.06 -1.71
CA LEU A 97 -2.53 -4.50 -1.91
C LEU A 97 -1.27 -5.01 -1.20
N GLY A 98 -0.18 -4.24 -1.25
CA GLY A 98 1.05 -4.55 -0.54
C GLY A 98 0.87 -4.60 0.98
N LEU A 99 0.10 -3.66 1.53
CA LEU A 99 -0.26 -3.65 2.96
C LEU A 99 -1.18 -4.83 3.33
N VAL A 100 -2.15 -5.18 2.47
CA VAL A 100 -2.97 -6.39 2.66
C VAL A 100 -2.10 -7.62 2.74
N TYR A 101 -1.17 -7.81 1.81
CA TYR A 101 -0.25 -8.95 1.82
C TYR A 101 0.65 -8.95 3.04
N PHE A 102 1.14 -7.79 3.48
CA PHE A 102 1.88 -7.64 4.73
C PHE A 102 1.05 -8.13 5.94
N ARG A 103 -0.20 -7.70 6.08
CA ARG A 103 -1.11 -8.14 7.16
C ARG A 103 -1.36 -9.64 7.13
N LYS A 104 -1.45 -10.23 5.94
CA LYS A 104 -1.57 -11.68 5.72
C LYS A 104 -0.25 -12.44 5.83
N GLN A 105 0.85 -11.78 6.17
CA GLN A 105 2.19 -12.34 6.25
C GLN A 105 2.69 -12.97 4.92
N ASN A 106 2.13 -12.54 3.80
CA ASN A 106 2.65 -12.85 2.47
C ASN A 106 3.76 -11.85 2.12
N TRP A 107 4.94 -12.08 2.66
CA TRP A 107 6.08 -11.14 2.58
C TRP A 107 6.55 -10.89 1.15
N GLU A 108 6.61 -11.91 0.31
CA GLU A 108 6.99 -11.76 -1.10
C GLU A 108 5.95 -10.96 -1.89
N GLY A 109 4.66 -11.24 -1.68
CA GLY A 109 3.57 -10.46 -2.27
C GLY A 109 3.64 -8.99 -1.85
N ALA A 110 3.87 -8.73 -0.55
CA ALA A 110 4.03 -7.38 -0.03
C ALA A 110 5.19 -6.63 -0.70
N VAL A 111 6.37 -7.25 -0.79
CA VAL A 111 7.54 -6.65 -1.47
C VAL A 111 7.24 -6.37 -2.93
N THR A 112 6.61 -7.30 -3.64
CA THR A 112 6.27 -7.16 -5.05
C THR A 112 5.36 -5.96 -5.30
N GLU A 113 4.27 -5.85 -4.54
CA GLU A 113 3.29 -4.78 -4.74
C GLU A 113 3.83 -3.42 -4.25
N LEU A 114 4.52 -3.36 -3.11
CA LEU A 114 5.12 -2.13 -2.61
C LEU A 114 6.26 -1.61 -3.51
N THR A 115 6.96 -2.50 -4.22
CA THR A 115 7.94 -2.09 -5.23
C THR A 115 7.26 -1.34 -6.37
N LYS A 116 6.10 -1.82 -6.85
CA LYS A 116 5.32 -1.14 -7.89
C LYS A 116 4.75 0.19 -7.39
N ALA A 117 4.21 0.22 -6.16
CA ALA A 117 3.69 1.44 -5.54
C ALA A 117 4.75 2.54 -5.49
N THR A 118 5.95 2.22 -5.00
CA THR A 118 7.02 3.21 -4.82
C THR A 118 7.74 3.60 -6.12
N ALA A 119 7.56 2.86 -7.21
CA ALA A 119 8.14 3.19 -8.51
C ALA A 119 7.41 4.35 -9.21
N THR A 120 6.12 4.52 -8.97
CA THR A 120 5.26 5.51 -9.65
C THR A 120 4.80 6.64 -8.75
N ALA A 121 4.81 6.45 -7.43
CA ALA A 121 4.40 7.48 -6.46
C ALA A 121 5.34 8.69 -6.45
N THR A 122 4.75 9.90 -6.44
CA THR A 122 5.52 11.14 -6.34
C THR A 122 4.81 12.14 -5.41
N PRO A 123 5.28 12.35 -4.17
CA PRO A 123 6.33 11.59 -3.49
C PRO A 123 5.85 10.19 -3.05
N PRO A 124 6.75 9.20 -2.92
CA PRO A 124 6.39 7.90 -2.36
C PRO A 124 6.02 8.00 -0.88
N ASP A 125 5.07 7.17 -0.42
CA ASP A 125 4.73 7.09 1.00
C ASP A 125 5.88 6.41 1.79
N PRO A 126 6.42 7.04 2.84
CA PRO A 126 7.43 6.42 3.67
C PRO A 126 6.95 5.13 4.35
N THR A 127 5.64 4.97 4.55
CA THR A 127 5.03 3.75 5.08
C THR A 127 5.29 2.56 4.17
N ASP A 128 5.19 2.74 2.86
CA ASP A 128 5.44 1.68 1.87
C ASP A 128 6.88 1.17 1.97
N TYR A 129 7.85 2.07 2.06
CA TYR A 129 9.25 1.70 2.26
C TYR A 129 9.51 1.03 3.60
N TYR A 130 8.84 1.49 4.67
CA TYR A 130 8.96 0.88 5.99
C TYR A 130 8.45 -0.56 5.98
N VAL A 131 7.25 -0.78 5.46
CA VAL A 131 6.61 -2.10 5.37
C VAL A 131 7.40 -3.03 4.44
N MET A 132 7.91 -2.51 3.32
CA MET A 132 8.80 -3.24 2.42
C MET A 132 10.06 -3.71 3.17
N GLY A 133 10.69 -2.83 3.95
CA GLY A 133 11.86 -3.17 4.75
C GLY A 133 11.58 -4.26 5.80
N VAL A 134 10.41 -4.21 6.46
CA VAL A 134 9.97 -5.26 7.39
C VAL A 134 9.79 -6.59 6.67
N SER A 135 9.09 -6.59 5.54
CA SER A 135 8.82 -7.78 4.73
C SER A 135 10.12 -8.43 4.23
N LEU A 136 11.05 -7.61 3.73
CA LEU A 136 12.39 -8.07 3.30
C LEU A 136 13.19 -8.67 4.47
N GLY A 137 13.05 -8.11 5.66
CA GLY A 137 13.65 -8.66 6.88
C GLY A 137 13.13 -10.06 7.19
N HIS A 138 11.81 -10.30 7.09
CA HIS A 138 11.21 -11.63 7.26
C HIS A 138 11.71 -12.64 6.21
N LEU A 139 12.04 -12.17 5.02
CA LEU A 139 12.61 -12.97 3.93
C LEU A 139 14.13 -13.17 4.06
N ASN A 140 14.76 -12.66 5.13
CA ASN A 140 16.21 -12.64 5.31
C ASN A 140 16.99 -11.94 4.18
N ARG A 141 16.35 -11.00 3.48
CA ARG A 141 16.91 -10.13 2.42
C ARG A 141 17.41 -8.82 3.03
N PHE A 142 18.35 -8.94 3.98
CA PHE A 142 18.73 -7.84 4.88
C PHE A 142 19.38 -6.65 4.17
N SER A 143 20.16 -6.86 3.10
CA SER A 143 20.72 -5.73 2.32
C SER A 143 19.63 -4.90 1.68
N GLU A 144 18.64 -5.56 1.07
CA GLU A 144 17.49 -4.87 0.45
C GLU A 144 16.58 -4.22 1.50
N ALA A 145 16.43 -4.85 2.66
CA ALA A 145 15.73 -4.24 3.79
C ALA A 145 16.41 -2.94 4.24
N ALA A 146 17.75 -2.92 4.32
CA ALA A 146 18.50 -1.72 4.66
C ALA A 146 18.30 -0.60 3.64
N ASP A 147 18.25 -0.92 2.35
CA ASP A 147 17.99 0.04 1.27
C ASP A 147 16.57 0.62 1.36
N ALA A 148 15.55 -0.24 1.59
CA ALA A 148 14.17 0.21 1.78
C ALA A 148 14.04 1.14 3.00
N TYR A 149 14.63 0.77 4.13
CA TYR A 149 14.65 1.65 5.30
C TYR A 149 15.43 2.95 5.06
N GLY A 150 16.49 2.91 4.27
CA GLY A 150 17.24 4.11 3.85
C GLY A 150 16.36 5.09 3.08
N LYS A 151 15.56 4.60 2.14
CA LYS A 151 14.58 5.41 1.40
C LYS A 151 13.50 5.97 2.31
N CYS A 152 12.96 5.17 3.23
CA CYS A 152 12.03 5.63 4.25
C CYS A 152 12.63 6.76 5.11
N ALA A 153 13.86 6.59 5.56
CA ALA A 153 14.54 7.57 6.41
C ALA A 153 14.88 8.89 5.69
N ALA A 154 14.89 8.88 4.36
CA ALA A 154 15.10 10.09 3.56
C ALA A 154 13.87 11.00 3.54
N VAL A 155 12.68 10.48 3.85
CA VAL A 155 11.44 11.25 3.90
C VAL A 155 11.28 11.85 5.30
N PRO A 156 11.23 13.18 5.46
CA PRO A 156 10.99 13.80 6.76
C PRO A 156 9.63 13.40 7.35
N GLY A 157 9.60 13.05 8.63
CA GLY A 157 8.36 12.69 9.31
C GLY A 157 8.55 11.70 10.46
N GLY A 158 7.46 11.21 11.01
CA GLY A 158 7.45 10.33 12.19
C GLY A 158 8.20 9.01 12.00
N LEU A 159 8.29 8.50 10.77
CA LEU A 159 8.99 7.26 10.44
C LEU A 159 10.51 7.44 10.23
N GLN A 160 11.02 8.66 10.10
CA GLN A 160 12.43 8.91 9.80
C GLN A 160 13.37 8.26 10.84
N GLY A 161 13.10 8.48 12.13
CA GLY A 161 13.89 7.90 13.23
C GLY A 161 13.83 6.37 13.27
N PRO A 162 12.63 5.79 13.33
CA PRO A 162 12.44 4.33 13.26
C PRO A 162 13.11 3.69 12.05
N CYS A 163 13.02 4.31 10.86
CA CYS A 163 13.65 3.80 9.65
C CYS A 163 15.18 3.84 9.71
N LYS A 164 15.78 4.90 10.25
CA LYS A 164 17.23 4.96 10.48
C LYS A 164 17.70 3.81 11.35
N GLN A 165 17.02 3.59 12.49
CA GLN A 165 17.38 2.52 13.41
C GLN A 165 17.28 1.14 12.76
N LYS A 166 16.15 0.83 12.14
CA LYS A 166 15.94 -0.45 11.47
C LYS A 166 16.90 -0.67 10.28
N GLY A 167 17.25 0.38 9.57
CA GLY A 167 18.23 0.32 8.49
C GLY A 167 19.62 -0.08 9.00
N GLU A 168 20.08 0.48 10.12
CA GLU A 168 21.34 0.08 10.73
C GLU A 168 21.33 -1.36 11.27
N ASP A 169 20.21 -1.79 11.85
CA ASP A 169 20.06 -3.17 12.30
C ASP A 169 20.06 -4.17 11.13
N ALA A 170 19.39 -3.84 10.02
CA ALA A 170 19.40 -4.64 8.81
C ALA A 170 20.81 -4.73 8.19
N LYS A 171 21.59 -3.67 8.17
CA LYS A 171 23.00 -3.67 7.73
C LYS A 171 23.86 -4.61 8.57
N LYS A 172 23.68 -4.59 9.89
CA LYS A 172 24.40 -5.52 10.79
C LYS A 172 24.04 -6.97 10.51
N GLN A 173 22.76 -7.27 10.28
CA GLN A 173 22.30 -8.61 9.94
C GLN A 173 22.83 -9.07 8.56
N ALA A 174 22.87 -8.17 7.58
CA ALA A 174 23.46 -8.45 6.28
C ALA A 174 24.95 -8.81 6.39
N ALA A 175 25.71 -8.07 7.20
CA ALA A 175 27.13 -8.32 7.42
C ALA A 175 27.41 -9.61 8.22
N ALA A 176 26.48 -10.02 9.09
CA ALA A 176 26.59 -11.23 9.90
C ALA A 176 26.25 -12.53 9.12
N LYS A 177 25.57 -12.41 7.97
CA LYS A 177 25.19 -13.57 7.15
C LYS A 177 26.41 -14.08 6.40
N PRO A 178 26.82 -15.36 6.57
CA PRO A 178 27.94 -15.92 5.80
C PRO A 178 27.67 -15.83 4.30
N ALA A 179 28.70 -15.50 3.52
CA ALA A 179 28.61 -15.57 2.07
C ALA A 179 28.15 -16.99 1.63
N PRO A 180 27.30 -17.11 0.60
CA PRO A 180 26.96 -18.45 0.07
C PRO A 180 28.23 -19.16 -0.29
N LYS A 181 28.38 -20.38 0.23
CA LYS A 181 29.55 -21.24 -0.16
C LYS A 181 29.48 -21.48 -1.68
N PRO A 182 30.61 -21.37 -2.38
CA PRO A 182 30.67 -21.64 -3.81
C PRO A 182 30.26 -23.08 -4.17
#